data_1eaf2d086e3ed6ce8aa7305e2d4cd5fc
#
_entry.id   1eaf2d086e3ed6ce8aa7305e2d4cd5fc
#
_cell.length_a   1.000
_cell.length_b   1.000
_cell.length_c   1.000
_cell.angle_alpha   90.00
_cell.angle_beta   90.00
_cell.angle_gamma   90.00
#
_symmetry.space_group_name_H-M   'P 1'
#
loop_
_entity.id
_entity.type
_entity.pdbx_description
1 polymer ?
#
loop_
_entity_poly.entity_id
_entity_poly.type
_entity_poly.pdbx_seq_one_letter_code
_entity_poly.pdbx_strand_id
1 'polypeptide(L)'
;MHVCPGEVFDSTYAINRIAELVEKGVNIYFFGYDPAQSVTPINNLKAWLQTLFQKRGSMPSKDIAEMIQRMVIPVSQSGFTQNPRIGEMEEKMLGQDEWMYFSDNPLWPWCFGNAALESKGDPPIRRVVKGTGHIGKIDPIHGLLDALYSFDWAEGKIEQ
;
A
#
# COMPACT_ATOMS: atom_id res chain seq x y z
N MET A 1 -3.13 -11.45 13.84
CA MET A 1 -2.84 -11.77 12.42
C MET A 1 -4.11 -12.32 11.79
N HIS A 2 -4.52 -11.77 10.64
CA HIS A 2 -5.63 -12.30 9.86
C HIS A 2 -5.04 -13.21 8.76
N VAL A 3 -5.46 -14.46 8.74
CA VAL A 3 -5.03 -15.45 7.75
C VAL A 3 -6.21 -15.72 6.83
N CYS A 4 -6.00 -15.54 5.52
CA CYS A 4 -6.98 -15.91 4.51
C CYS A 4 -6.94 -17.44 4.36
N PRO A 5 -8.04 -18.16 4.61
CA PRO A 5 -8.09 -19.61 4.43
C PRO A 5 -8.12 -19.95 2.93
N GLY A 6 -7.40 -21.00 2.54
CA GLY A 6 -7.40 -21.53 1.18
C GLY A 6 -6.15 -21.21 0.38
N GLU A 7 -6.03 -21.80 -0.79
CA GLU A 7 -4.88 -21.68 -1.69
C GLU A 7 -5.00 -20.50 -2.65
N VAL A 8 -6.20 -19.95 -2.83
CA VAL A 8 -6.48 -18.83 -3.74
C VAL A 8 -6.79 -17.58 -2.91
N PHE A 9 -6.11 -16.49 -3.24
CA PHE A 9 -6.39 -15.18 -2.61
C PHE A 9 -7.79 -14.70 -3.00
N ASP A 10 -8.65 -14.54 -2.01
CA ASP A 10 -9.97 -13.91 -2.16
C ASP A 10 -9.88 -12.43 -1.78
N SER A 11 -10.04 -11.54 -2.76
CA SER A 11 -10.01 -10.09 -2.55
C SER A 11 -11.11 -9.58 -1.62
N THR A 12 -12.21 -10.34 -1.47
CA THR A 12 -13.29 -9.96 -0.55
C THR A 12 -12.82 -9.98 0.90
N TYR A 13 -11.86 -10.83 1.24
CA TYR A 13 -11.26 -10.87 2.57
C TYR A 13 -10.54 -9.56 2.93
N ALA A 14 -9.77 -9.01 2.02
CA ALA A 14 -9.11 -7.72 2.20
C ALA A 14 -10.14 -6.58 2.34
N ILE A 15 -11.18 -6.57 1.49
CA ILE A 15 -12.24 -5.57 1.53
C ILE A 15 -13.01 -5.63 2.85
N ASN A 16 -13.36 -6.83 3.32
CA ASN A 16 -14.03 -7.01 4.61
C ASN A 16 -13.16 -6.47 5.76
N ARG A 17 -11.84 -6.70 5.70
CA ARG A 17 -10.94 -6.15 6.71
C ARG A 17 -10.87 -4.62 6.67
N ILE A 18 -10.88 -4.02 5.50
CA ILE A 18 -10.97 -2.56 5.34
C ILE A 18 -12.31 -2.05 5.90
N ALA A 19 -13.41 -2.74 5.60
CA ALA A 19 -14.74 -2.39 6.12
C ALA A 19 -14.77 -2.40 7.67
N GLU A 20 -14.22 -3.44 8.31
CA GLU A 20 -14.09 -3.50 9.77
C GLU A 20 -13.31 -2.30 10.37
N LEU A 21 -12.24 -1.86 9.69
CA LEU A 21 -11.48 -0.70 10.14
C LEU A 21 -12.30 0.58 10.04
N VAL A 22 -13.03 0.76 8.93
CA VAL A 22 -13.94 1.89 8.70
C VAL A 22 -15.07 1.91 9.74
N GLU A 23 -15.65 0.75 10.07
CA GLU A 23 -16.67 0.62 11.13
C GLU A 23 -16.12 0.98 12.53
N LYS A 24 -14.85 0.72 12.77
CA LYS A 24 -14.14 1.14 13.99
C LYS A 24 -13.73 2.61 14.02
N GLY A 25 -14.12 3.39 13.00
CA GLY A 25 -13.85 4.82 12.92
C GLY A 25 -12.52 5.18 12.26
N VAL A 26 -11.81 4.24 11.63
CA VAL A 26 -10.61 4.56 10.86
C VAL A 26 -11.02 5.27 9.57
N ASN A 27 -10.51 6.47 9.37
CA ASN A 27 -10.67 7.20 8.13
C ASN A 27 -9.57 6.77 7.14
N ILE A 28 -9.99 6.33 5.97
CA ILE A 28 -9.09 5.93 4.89
C ILE A 28 -9.18 6.99 3.80
N TYR A 29 -8.06 7.62 3.49
CA TYR A 29 -8.00 8.70 2.50
C TYR A 29 -7.50 8.21 1.14
N PHE A 30 -6.55 7.27 1.13
CA PHE A 30 -5.92 6.79 -0.09
C PHE A 30 -5.59 5.30 0.00
N PHE A 31 -5.54 4.66 -1.19
CA PHE A 31 -5.09 3.29 -1.38
C PHE A 31 -4.02 3.28 -2.48
N GLY A 32 -2.77 3.06 -2.11
CA GLY A 32 -1.73 2.72 -3.07
C GLY A 32 -1.80 1.24 -3.44
N TYR A 33 -1.57 0.90 -4.69
CA TYR A 33 -1.56 -0.47 -5.14
C TYR A 33 -0.60 -0.70 -6.30
N ASP A 34 0.02 -1.89 -6.35
CA ASP A 34 0.76 -2.36 -7.52
C ASP A 34 -0.23 -2.71 -8.64
N PRO A 35 -0.16 -2.06 -9.82
CA PRO A 35 -1.06 -2.34 -10.93
C PRO A 35 -0.88 -3.75 -11.54
N ALA A 36 0.26 -4.42 -11.28
CA ALA A 36 0.50 -5.77 -11.77
C ALA A 36 -0.45 -6.76 -11.06
N GLN A 37 -1.25 -7.49 -11.84
CA GLN A 37 -2.17 -8.54 -11.37
C GLN A 37 -3.27 -8.09 -10.38
N SER A 38 -3.51 -6.78 -10.21
CA SER A 38 -4.46 -6.25 -9.23
C SER A 38 -5.82 -5.80 -9.80
N VAL A 39 -6.08 -6.03 -11.10
CA VAL A 39 -7.29 -5.53 -11.79
C VAL A 39 -8.57 -5.94 -11.05
N THR A 40 -8.75 -7.22 -10.75
CA THR A 40 -9.96 -7.72 -10.07
C THR A 40 -10.08 -7.20 -8.64
N PRO A 41 -9.05 -7.31 -7.76
CA PRO A 41 -9.09 -6.74 -6.42
C PRO A 41 -9.42 -5.25 -6.40
N ILE A 42 -8.83 -4.47 -7.31
CA ILE A 42 -9.04 -3.02 -7.36
C ILE A 42 -10.44 -2.67 -7.86
N ASN A 43 -10.98 -3.38 -8.85
CA ASN A 43 -12.35 -3.17 -9.28
C ASN A 43 -13.35 -3.48 -8.16
N ASN A 44 -13.14 -4.55 -7.41
CA ASN A 44 -13.97 -4.90 -6.26
C ASN A 44 -13.87 -3.83 -5.15
N LEU A 45 -12.67 -3.32 -4.87
CA LEU A 45 -12.47 -2.21 -3.92
C LEU A 45 -13.22 -0.95 -4.37
N LYS A 46 -13.10 -0.56 -5.63
CA LYS A 46 -13.80 0.62 -6.18
C LYS A 46 -15.32 0.46 -6.10
N ALA A 47 -15.85 -0.72 -6.42
CA ALA A 47 -17.28 -1.01 -6.30
C ALA A 47 -17.78 -0.94 -4.85
N TRP A 48 -16.99 -1.46 -3.91
CA TRP A 48 -17.29 -1.37 -2.49
C TRP A 48 -17.28 0.10 -2.00
N LEU A 49 -16.27 0.87 -2.36
CA LEU A 49 -16.19 2.30 -2.03
C LEU A 49 -17.37 3.09 -2.60
N GLN A 50 -17.78 2.80 -3.85
CA GLN A 50 -18.94 3.40 -4.47
C GLN A 50 -20.20 3.16 -3.63
N THR A 51 -20.41 1.92 -3.20
CA THR A 51 -21.54 1.54 -2.34
C THR A 51 -21.49 2.21 -0.98
N LEU A 52 -20.29 2.28 -0.37
CA LEU A 52 -20.07 2.92 0.93
C LEU A 52 -20.43 4.41 0.89
N PHE A 53 -19.93 5.14 -0.11
CA PHE A 53 -20.17 6.58 -0.22
C PHE A 53 -21.60 6.91 -0.63
N GLN A 54 -22.25 6.09 -1.47
CA GLN A 54 -23.67 6.23 -1.79
C GLN A 54 -24.55 6.07 -0.54
N LYS A 55 -24.24 5.09 0.32
CA LYS A 55 -24.97 4.90 1.58
C LYS A 55 -24.80 6.07 2.56
N ARG A 56 -23.67 6.75 2.54
CA ARG A 56 -23.41 7.94 3.36
C ARG A 56 -24.14 9.20 2.88
N GLY A 57 -24.69 9.19 1.65
CA GLY A 57 -25.73 10.09 1.19
C GLY A 57 -25.38 11.56 0.95
N SER A 58 -24.09 11.90 0.83
CA SER A 58 -23.67 13.30 0.82
C SER A 58 -23.22 13.85 -0.54
N MET A 59 -23.21 13.02 -1.61
CA MET A 59 -22.55 13.42 -2.86
C MET A 59 -23.23 12.79 -4.11
N PRO A 60 -23.30 13.49 -5.26
CA PRO A 60 -23.75 12.92 -6.53
C PRO A 60 -22.88 11.74 -6.98
N SER A 61 -23.46 10.76 -7.65
CA SER A 61 -22.74 9.54 -8.08
C SER A 61 -21.52 9.82 -8.96
N LYS A 62 -21.56 10.88 -9.78
CA LYS A 62 -20.44 11.30 -10.63
C LYS A 62 -19.26 11.76 -9.77
N ASP A 63 -19.51 12.59 -8.76
CA ASP A 63 -18.48 13.14 -7.88
C ASP A 63 -17.88 12.04 -7.01
N ILE A 64 -18.67 11.04 -6.60
CA ILE A 64 -18.19 9.83 -5.91
C ILE A 64 -17.21 9.06 -6.82
N ALA A 65 -17.53 8.88 -8.09
CA ALA A 65 -16.66 8.16 -9.03
C ALA A 65 -15.31 8.90 -9.21
N GLU A 66 -15.34 10.22 -9.38
CA GLU A 66 -14.13 11.04 -9.50
C GLU A 66 -13.29 10.99 -8.21
N MET A 67 -13.94 11.06 -7.05
CA MET A 67 -13.26 10.94 -5.76
C MET A 67 -12.57 9.58 -5.62
N ILE A 68 -13.26 8.48 -5.93
CA ILE A 68 -12.69 7.13 -5.87
C ILE A 68 -11.48 6.99 -6.83
N GLN A 69 -11.56 7.60 -8.01
CA GLN A 69 -10.44 7.62 -8.95
C GLN A 69 -9.19 8.26 -8.35
N ARG A 70 -9.37 9.33 -7.57
CA ARG A 70 -8.27 10.03 -6.89
C ARG A 70 -7.79 9.31 -5.63
N MET A 71 -8.65 8.54 -4.98
CA MET A 71 -8.30 7.80 -3.77
C MET A 71 -7.52 6.52 -4.05
N VAL A 72 -7.74 5.87 -5.21
CA VAL A 72 -7.16 4.57 -5.54
C VAL A 72 -6.03 4.75 -6.55
N ILE A 73 -4.81 4.80 -6.05
CA ILE A 73 -3.61 5.29 -6.74
C ILE A 73 -2.76 4.12 -7.21
N PRO A 74 -2.53 3.96 -8.53
CA PRO A 74 -1.57 2.98 -9.04
C PRO A 74 -0.13 3.43 -8.70
N VAL A 75 0.66 2.54 -8.09
CA VAL A 75 2.05 2.79 -7.72
C VAL A 75 2.97 1.90 -8.52
N SER A 76 3.86 2.49 -9.30
CA SER A 76 4.85 1.74 -10.07
C SER A 76 5.88 1.10 -9.14
N GLN A 77 6.22 -0.17 -9.38
CA GLN A 77 7.26 -0.88 -8.65
C GLN A 77 8.67 -0.61 -9.20
N SER A 78 8.85 0.50 -9.94
CA SER A 78 10.16 0.91 -10.46
C SER A 78 11.08 1.44 -9.35
N GLY A 79 12.39 1.35 -9.58
CA GLY A 79 13.38 1.94 -8.67
C GLY A 79 13.21 3.46 -8.53
N PHE A 80 12.79 4.16 -9.57
CA PHE A 80 12.52 5.61 -9.52
C PHE A 80 11.39 5.94 -8.53
N THR A 81 10.35 5.12 -8.48
CA THR A 81 9.24 5.29 -7.56
C THR A 81 9.63 4.89 -6.14
N GLN A 82 10.35 3.77 -6.00
CA GLN A 82 10.68 3.20 -4.69
C GLN A 82 11.83 3.95 -3.97
N ASN A 83 12.85 4.42 -4.72
CA ASN A 83 14.08 4.95 -4.13
C ASN A 83 13.84 6.10 -3.12
N PRO A 84 13.04 7.12 -3.40
CA PRO A 84 12.73 8.16 -2.41
C PRO A 84 12.02 7.60 -1.18
N ARG A 85 11.11 6.64 -1.37
CA ARG A 85 10.33 6.02 -0.28
C ARG A 85 11.16 5.10 0.60
N ILE A 86 12.17 4.45 0.03
CA ILE A 86 13.17 3.69 0.79
C ILE A 86 13.94 4.64 1.71
N GLY A 87 14.43 5.76 1.20
CA GLY A 87 15.12 6.78 2.01
C GLY A 87 14.24 7.32 3.13
N GLU A 88 13.00 7.69 2.81
CA GLU A 88 12.02 8.14 3.78
C GLU A 88 11.73 7.08 4.86
N MET A 89 11.54 5.82 4.47
CA MET A 89 11.34 4.73 5.41
C MET A 89 12.55 4.53 6.33
N GLU A 90 13.76 4.59 5.78
CA GLU A 90 15.00 4.49 6.57
C GLU A 90 15.10 5.63 7.59
N GLU A 91 14.84 6.87 7.18
CA GLU A 91 14.83 8.03 8.08
C GLU A 91 13.82 7.86 9.21
N LYS A 92 12.61 7.41 8.88
CA LYS A 92 11.53 7.21 9.86
C LYS A 92 11.76 6.04 10.81
N MET A 93 12.46 5.00 10.37
CA MET A 93 12.79 3.84 11.21
C MET A 93 14.02 4.08 12.09
N LEU A 94 15.00 4.88 11.62
CA LEU A 94 16.27 5.14 12.31
C LEU A 94 16.28 6.49 13.01
N GLY A 95 15.33 7.37 12.71
CA GLY A 95 15.24 8.70 13.29
C GLY A 95 14.86 8.67 14.78
N GLN A 96 15.23 9.73 15.50
CA GLN A 96 14.90 9.87 16.92
C GLN A 96 13.43 10.19 17.19
N ASP A 97 12.69 10.62 16.16
CA ASP A 97 11.30 11.06 16.28
C ASP A 97 10.27 9.91 16.34
N GLU A 98 10.71 8.67 16.27
CA GLU A 98 9.95 7.43 16.49
C GLU A 98 8.51 7.45 15.92
N TRP A 99 8.28 7.98 14.74
CA TRP A 99 6.91 8.12 14.23
C TRP A 99 6.44 6.97 13.30
N MET A 100 7.30 5.96 13.08
CA MET A 100 6.89 4.74 12.39
C MET A 100 6.89 3.56 13.36
N TYR A 101 5.70 3.12 13.75
CA TYR A 101 5.52 1.99 14.65
C TYR A 101 5.00 0.78 13.88
N PHE A 102 5.67 -0.34 14.06
CA PHE A 102 5.20 -1.64 13.61
C PHE A 102 4.51 -2.34 14.77
N SER A 103 3.33 -2.94 14.50
CA SER A 103 2.73 -3.84 15.48
C SER A 103 3.66 -5.01 15.80
N ASP A 104 3.56 -5.57 16.99
CA ASP A 104 4.26 -6.82 17.37
C ASP A 104 3.71 -8.01 16.57
N ASN A 105 4.02 -8.02 15.29
CA ASN A 105 3.62 -9.03 14.33
C ASN A 105 4.87 -9.66 13.70
N PRO A 106 5.10 -10.97 13.91
CA PRO A 106 6.30 -11.66 13.43
C PRO A 106 6.47 -11.65 11.91
N LEU A 107 5.43 -11.26 11.16
CA LEU A 107 5.56 -11.08 9.70
C LEU A 107 6.49 -9.93 9.32
N TRP A 108 6.57 -8.85 10.11
CA TRP A 108 7.43 -7.72 9.78
C TRP A 108 8.91 -8.11 9.76
N PRO A 109 9.51 -8.61 10.87
CA PRO A 109 10.92 -9.02 10.83
C PRO A 109 11.18 -10.14 9.83
N TRP A 110 10.21 -11.04 9.61
CA TRP A 110 10.34 -12.08 8.59
C TRP A 110 10.38 -11.49 7.17
N CYS A 111 9.51 -10.55 6.82
CA CYS A 111 9.50 -9.91 5.50
C CYS A 111 10.75 -9.05 5.28
N PHE A 112 11.18 -8.28 6.29
CA PHE A 112 12.43 -7.51 6.20
C PHE A 112 13.65 -8.42 6.05
N GLY A 113 13.69 -9.54 6.76
CA GLY A 113 14.76 -10.54 6.62
C GLY A 113 14.83 -11.21 5.24
N ASN A 114 13.72 -11.24 4.48
CA ASN A 114 13.66 -11.78 3.12
C ASN A 114 13.95 -10.72 2.04
N ALA A 115 14.01 -9.45 2.39
CA ALA A 115 14.24 -8.36 1.47
C ALA A 115 15.72 -8.06 1.28
N ALA A 116 16.05 -7.55 0.11
CA ALA A 116 17.34 -6.94 -0.19
C ALA A 116 17.12 -5.65 -0.98
N LEU A 117 18.10 -4.77 -0.94
CA LEU A 117 18.13 -3.58 -1.79
C LEU A 117 19.00 -3.86 -3.01
N GLU A 118 18.40 -3.80 -4.18
CA GLU A 118 19.13 -3.74 -5.45
C GLU A 118 19.40 -2.28 -5.77
N SER A 119 20.65 -1.95 -6.12
CA SER A 119 21.08 -0.60 -6.47
C SER A 119 21.68 -0.60 -7.86
N LYS A 120 21.22 0.30 -8.75
CA LYS A 120 21.69 0.42 -10.14
C LYS A 120 21.87 1.87 -10.55
N GLY A 121 22.87 2.10 -11.39
CA GLY A 121 23.14 3.41 -12.01
C GLY A 121 24.08 4.28 -11.20
N ASP A 122 24.35 5.47 -11.74
CA ASP A 122 25.11 6.55 -11.12
C ASP A 122 24.41 7.87 -11.45
N PRO A 123 23.78 8.55 -10.48
CA PRO A 123 23.65 8.14 -9.07
C PRO A 123 22.82 6.85 -8.88
N PRO A 124 23.07 6.10 -7.79
CA PRO A 124 22.43 4.82 -7.55
C PRO A 124 20.93 4.97 -7.25
N ILE A 125 20.13 4.21 -7.97
CA ILE A 125 18.68 4.11 -7.78
C ILE A 125 18.39 2.75 -7.13
N ARG A 126 17.76 2.77 -5.96
CA ARG A 126 17.49 1.58 -5.15
C ARG A 126 16.05 1.08 -5.36
N ARG A 127 15.87 -0.21 -5.28
CA ARG A 127 14.57 -0.86 -5.18
C ARG A 127 14.61 -2.06 -4.26
N VAL A 128 13.48 -2.39 -3.66
CA VAL A 128 13.34 -3.60 -2.84
C VAL A 128 13.16 -4.80 -3.76
N VAL A 129 13.94 -5.82 -3.49
CA VAL A 129 13.88 -7.13 -4.19
C VAL A 129 13.92 -8.26 -3.16
N LYS A 130 13.60 -9.49 -3.57
CA LYS A 130 13.83 -10.66 -2.73
C LYS A 130 15.31 -10.92 -2.58
N GLY A 131 15.76 -11.15 -1.36
CA GLY A 131 17.13 -11.58 -1.08
C GLY A 131 17.49 -12.89 -1.78
N THR A 132 18.76 -13.06 -2.11
CA THR A 132 19.27 -14.26 -2.79
C THR A 132 19.02 -15.51 -1.94
N GLY A 133 18.46 -16.56 -2.55
CA GLY A 133 18.14 -17.81 -1.85
C GLY A 133 16.88 -17.77 -0.97
N HIS A 134 16.21 -16.64 -0.87
CA HIS A 134 14.97 -16.52 -0.09
C HIS A 134 13.73 -16.81 -0.95
N ILE A 135 12.91 -17.74 -0.46
CA ILE A 135 11.59 -18.07 -1.03
C ILE A 135 10.46 -17.28 -0.35
N GLY A 136 10.80 -16.50 0.67
CA GLY A 136 9.85 -15.74 1.46
C GLY A 136 9.18 -14.60 0.69
N LYS A 137 8.10 -14.09 1.24
CA LYS A 137 7.34 -12.96 0.68
C LYS A 137 7.88 -11.63 1.22
N ILE A 138 7.85 -10.61 0.37
CA ILE A 138 8.21 -9.23 0.69
C ILE A 138 7.06 -8.25 0.41
N ASP A 139 5.90 -8.78 0.05
CA ASP A 139 4.71 -8.00 -0.33
C ASP A 139 4.32 -6.95 0.73
N PRO A 140 4.42 -7.20 2.06
CA PRO A 140 4.15 -6.18 3.07
C PRO A 140 5.07 -4.96 2.99
N ILE A 141 6.34 -5.13 2.55
CA ILE A 141 7.28 -4.02 2.37
C ILE A 141 6.87 -3.20 1.15
N HIS A 142 6.51 -3.85 0.04
CA HIS A 142 5.96 -3.14 -1.13
C HIS A 142 4.68 -2.38 -0.75
N GLY A 143 3.76 -3.00 -0.01
CA GLY A 143 2.56 -2.33 0.48
C GLY A 143 2.85 -1.11 1.37
N LEU A 144 3.92 -1.15 2.17
CA LEU A 144 4.37 -0.01 2.95
C LEU A 144 4.91 1.12 2.06
N LEU A 145 5.72 0.78 1.05
CA LEU A 145 6.23 1.76 0.08
C LEU A 145 5.09 2.38 -0.74
N ASP A 146 4.09 1.58 -1.12
CA ASP A 146 2.89 2.06 -1.82
C ASP A 146 2.07 3.02 -0.94
N ALA A 147 1.99 2.75 0.37
CA ALA A 147 1.32 3.63 1.32
C ALA A 147 2.07 4.97 1.50
N LEU A 148 3.40 4.94 1.62
CA LEU A 148 4.23 6.15 1.68
C LEU A 148 4.10 6.97 0.39
N TYR A 149 4.14 6.33 -0.78
CA TYR A 149 3.91 7.00 -2.05
C TYR A 149 2.55 7.71 -2.09
N SER A 150 1.51 7.00 -1.66
CA SER A 150 0.16 7.56 -1.67
C SER A 150 -0.01 8.73 -0.70
N PHE A 151 0.70 8.70 0.43
CA PHE A 151 0.75 9.79 1.39
C PHE A 151 1.42 11.04 0.77
N ASP A 152 2.58 10.87 0.14
CA ASP A 152 3.30 11.98 -0.50
C ASP A 152 2.54 12.56 -1.70
N TRP A 153 1.84 11.71 -2.46
CA TRP A 153 0.96 12.16 -3.52
C TRP A 153 -0.18 13.02 -2.97
N ALA A 154 -0.78 12.60 -1.86
CA ALA A 154 -1.85 13.34 -1.18
C ALA A 154 -1.39 14.70 -0.66
N GLU A 155 -0.14 14.79 -0.21
CA GLU A 155 0.46 16.06 0.23
C GLU A 155 0.96 16.95 -0.92
N GLY A 156 0.77 16.54 -2.17
CA GLY A 156 1.20 17.29 -3.36
C GLY A 156 2.71 17.30 -3.58
N LYS A 157 3.43 16.36 -2.97
CA LYS A 157 4.89 16.21 -3.15
C LYS A 157 5.25 15.49 -4.45
N ILE A 158 4.26 14.83 -5.08
CA ILE A 158 4.42 14.07 -6.32
C ILE A 158 3.31 14.46 -7.28
N GLU A 159 3.66 14.77 -8.53
CA GLU A 159 2.74 14.92 -9.65
C GLU A 159 2.58 13.58 -10.39
N GLN A 160 1.39 13.34 -10.96
CA GLN A 160 1.13 12.16 -11.80
C GLN A 160 1.69 12.36 -13.21
#